data_f1d210cc276ad42208db1d2ed4f4918b
#
_entry.id   f1d210cc276ad42208db1d2ed4f4918b
#
_cell.length_a   1.000
_cell.length_b   1.000
_cell.length_c   1.000
_cell.angle_alpha   90.00
_cell.angle_beta   90.00
_cell.angle_gamma   90.00
#
_symmetry.space_group_name_H-M   'P 1'
#
loop_
_entity.id
_entity.type
_entity.pdbx_description
1 polymer ?
#
loop_
_entity_poly.entity_id
_entity_poly.type
_entity_poly.pdbx_seq_one_letter_code
_entity_poly.pdbx_strand_id
1 'polypeptide(L)'
;MQTAHKKTALVTGGSSGIGRCTAAALRDAGCTVYEFSRRDVPMEGVHHMSVDVTDEVAVQAAVEQILAQEGGIAIVVNCAGFGISGAVEFTSLEQAKAQFDVNFFGMVNVNRAVLPAMRKQGSGRIVNISSVAAVAHIPFQAFYSASKAAVSSYSCALDNEVSPYGIRVTAVELGDIHTGFTQARQKVALGDEEYGGRISRSVSQMEKDEQSGMAPEVIGSY
;
A
#
# COMPACT_ATOMS: atom_id res chain seq x y z
N MET A 1 36.10 5.00 12.56
CA MET A 1 34.92 4.13 12.45
C MET A 1 33.81 4.99 11.82
N GLN A 2 33.46 4.75 10.56
CA GLN A 2 32.29 5.37 9.97
C GLN A 2 31.06 4.82 10.72
N THR A 3 30.36 5.65 11.44
CA THR A 3 29.04 5.31 11.96
C THR A 3 28.17 4.97 10.75
N ALA A 4 27.78 3.71 10.64
CA ALA A 4 26.85 3.29 9.61
C ALA A 4 25.60 4.17 9.77
N HIS A 5 25.33 5.06 8.80
CA HIS A 5 24.13 5.88 8.81
C HIS A 5 22.92 4.94 8.82
N LYS A 6 22.07 5.13 9.81
CA LYS A 6 20.82 4.38 9.96
C LYS A 6 19.98 4.60 8.71
N LYS A 7 19.49 3.52 8.09
CA LYS A 7 18.65 3.64 6.88
C LYS A 7 17.31 4.25 7.24
N THR A 8 16.85 5.21 6.47
CA THR A 8 15.51 5.79 6.61
C THR A 8 14.53 5.01 5.75
N ALA A 9 13.41 4.63 6.33
CA ALA A 9 12.32 3.94 5.67
C ALA A 9 11.02 4.74 5.79
N LEU A 10 10.22 4.75 4.73
CA LEU A 10 8.89 5.33 4.66
C LEU A 10 7.87 4.22 4.40
N VAL A 11 6.84 4.12 5.24
CA VAL A 11 5.74 3.17 5.08
C VAL A 11 4.42 3.92 4.98
N THR A 12 3.61 3.67 3.96
CA THR A 12 2.25 4.22 3.91
C THR A 12 1.23 3.24 4.47
N GLY A 13 0.15 3.74 5.08
CA GLY A 13 -0.85 2.91 5.74
C GLY A 13 -0.35 2.26 7.03
N GLY A 14 0.65 2.87 7.69
CA GLY A 14 1.29 2.33 8.89
C GLY A 14 0.44 2.33 10.16
N SER A 15 -0.77 2.89 10.13
CA SER A 15 -1.67 2.87 11.29
C SER A 15 -2.32 1.52 11.57
N SER A 16 -2.28 0.54 10.64
CA SER A 16 -2.93 -0.76 10.81
C SER A 16 -2.36 -1.84 9.86
N GLY A 17 -2.73 -3.10 10.13
CA GLY A 17 -2.51 -4.24 9.24
C GLY A 17 -1.05 -4.41 8.78
N ILE A 18 -0.88 -4.73 7.52
CA ILE A 18 0.43 -4.99 6.90
C ILE A 18 1.39 -3.80 7.08
N GLY A 19 0.91 -2.57 6.82
CA GLY A 19 1.75 -1.37 6.97
C GLY A 19 2.28 -1.20 8.39
N ARG A 20 1.45 -1.47 9.41
CA ARG A 20 1.87 -1.40 10.81
C ARG A 20 2.93 -2.45 11.15
N CYS A 21 2.72 -3.69 10.71
CA CYS A 21 3.70 -4.77 10.94
C CYS A 21 5.02 -4.53 10.19
N THR A 22 4.94 -4.02 8.96
CA THR A 22 6.12 -3.63 8.17
C THR A 22 6.89 -2.49 8.84
N ALA A 23 6.21 -1.46 9.34
CA ALA A 23 6.86 -0.36 10.05
C ALA A 23 7.57 -0.85 11.33
N ALA A 24 6.94 -1.74 12.09
CA ALA A 24 7.54 -2.37 13.27
C ALA A 24 8.79 -3.20 12.90
N ALA A 25 8.70 -4.04 11.88
CA ALA A 25 9.82 -4.89 11.45
C ALA A 25 11.01 -4.07 10.94
N LEU A 26 10.77 -2.99 10.18
CA LEU A 26 11.84 -2.09 9.72
C LEU A 26 12.50 -1.34 10.87
N ARG A 27 11.72 -0.90 11.88
CA ARG A 27 12.24 -0.31 13.11
C ARG A 27 13.13 -1.30 13.86
N ASP A 28 12.67 -2.53 14.03
CA ASP A 28 13.39 -3.59 14.75
C ASP A 28 14.66 -4.03 14.00
N ALA A 29 14.66 -3.89 12.66
CA ALA A 29 15.84 -4.04 11.83
C ALA A 29 16.82 -2.85 11.91
N GLY A 30 16.51 -1.84 12.74
CA GLY A 30 17.39 -0.71 12.99
C GLY A 30 17.20 0.47 12.04
N CYS A 31 16.13 0.54 11.25
CA CYS A 31 15.82 1.71 10.44
C CYS A 31 15.23 2.87 11.27
N THR A 32 15.44 4.11 10.81
CA THR A 32 14.57 5.23 11.19
C THR A 32 13.32 5.13 10.33
N VAL A 33 12.16 4.95 10.95
CA VAL A 33 10.91 4.68 10.23
C VAL A 33 9.95 5.85 10.36
N TYR A 34 9.48 6.34 9.22
CA TYR A 34 8.36 7.27 9.07
C TYR A 34 7.16 6.52 8.53
N GLU A 35 5.98 6.83 9.04
CA GLU A 35 4.75 6.27 8.51
C GLU A 35 3.75 7.36 8.12
N PHE A 36 3.12 7.20 6.96
CA PHE A 36 2.04 8.05 6.47
C PHE A 36 0.70 7.36 6.66
N SER A 37 -0.16 7.98 7.43
CA SER A 37 -1.57 7.61 7.54
C SER A 37 -2.41 8.79 7.99
N ARG A 38 -3.70 8.75 7.74
CA ARG A 38 -4.64 9.79 8.16
C ARG A 38 -4.94 9.77 9.66
N ARG A 39 -4.73 8.62 10.29
CA ARG A 39 -5.00 8.41 11.71
C ARG A 39 -3.69 8.31 12.47
N ASP A 40 -3.56 9.12 13.49
CA ASP A 40 -2.47 8.98 14.45
C ASP A 40 -2.75 7.77 15.37
N VAL A 41 -2.05 6.67 15.11
CA VAL A 41 -2.05 5.47 15.95
C VAL A 41 -0.62 5.25 16.41
N PRO A 42 -0.25 5.74 17.60
CA PRO A 42 1.13 5.73 18.07
C PRO A 42 1.80 4.36 18.01
N MET A 43 3.04 4.37 17.59
CA MET A 43 3.93 3.20 17.62
C MET A 43 5.31 3.67 18.10
N GLU A 44 5.76 3.08 19.20
CA GLU A 44 7.08 3.42 19.76
C GLU A 44 8.19 3.23 18.72
N GLY A 45 9.03 4.25 18.59
CA GLY A 45 10.17 4.23 17.64
C GLY A 45 9.79 4.37 16.17
N VAL A 46 8.55 4.76 15.85
CA VAL A 46 8.08 5.09 14.50
C VAL A 46 7.53 6.51 14.49
N HIS A 47 7.97 7.31 13.53
CA HIS A 47 7.54 8.70 13.36
C HIS A 47 6.26 8.75 12.53
N HIS A 48 5.13 9.11 13.18
CA HIS A 48 3.87 9.33 12.47
C HIS A 48 3.87 10.69 11.77
N MET A 49 3.35 10.71 10.54
CA MET A 49 3.01 11.93 9.81
C MET A 49 1.59 11.79 9.27
N SER A 50 0.71 12.73 9.64
CA SER A 50 -0.69 12.73 9.19
C SER A 50 -0.76 13.18 7.73
N VAL A 51 -0.75 12.20 6.82
CA VAL A 51 -0.74 12.40 5.37
C VAL A 51 -1.80 11.55 4.71
N ASP A 52 -2.65 12.16 3.88
CA ASP A 52 -3.47 11.45 2.92
C ASP A 52 -2.65 11.26 1.63
N VAL A 53 -2.40 10.02 1.23
CA VAL A 53 -1.59 9.71 0.04
C VAL A 53 -2.24 10.21 -1.26
N THR A 54 -3.53 10.53 -1.26
CA THR A 54 -4.23 11.10 -2.41
C THR A 54 -3.96 12.59 -2.60
N ASP A 55 -3.44 13.27 -1.58
CA ASP A 55 -3.01 14.66 -1.64
C ASP A 55 -1.54 14.75 -2.05
N GLU A 56 -1.29 15.00 -3.34
CA GLU A 56 0.06 15.10 -3.92
C GLU A 56 0.90 16.17 -3.21
N VAL A 57 0.30 17.31 -2.84
CA VAL A 57 1.01 18.42 -2.20
C VAL A 57 1.43 18.05 -0.77
N ALA A 58 0.53 17.43 -0.01
CA ALA A 58 0.83 16.96 1.33
C ALA A 58 1.91 15.86 1.33
N VAL A 59 1.85 14.93 0.38
CA VAL A 59 2.87 13.88 0.20
C VAL A 59 4.23 14.49 -0.11
N GLN A 60 4.29 15.44 -1.06
CA GLN A 60 5.54 16.10 -1.44
C GLN A 60 6.16 16.85 -0.24
N ALA A 61 5.38 17.63 0.48
CA ALA A 61 5.85 18.39 1.65
C ALA A 61 6.37 17.45 2.77
N ALA A 62 5.67 16.35 3.02
CA ALA A 62 6.08 15.36 4.03
C ALA A 62 7.39 14.66 3.64
N VAL A 63 7.56 14.27 2.38
CA VAL A 63 8.80 13.67 1.88
C VAL A 63 9.96 14.68 1.97
N GLU A 64 9.75 15.94 1.61
CA GLU A 64 10.77 17.00 1.75
C GLU A 64 11.21 17.19 3.20
N GLN A 65 10.26 17.14 4.13
CA GLN A 65 10.58 17.21 5.56
C GLN A 65 11.47 16.04 6.01
N ILE A 66 11.16 14.80 5.60
CA ILE A 66 11.99 13.63 5.90
C ILE A 66 13.39 13.81 5.30
N LEU A 67 13.46 14.22 4.04
CA LEU A 67 14.75 14.42 3.35
C LEU A 67 15.60 15.50 4.02
N ALA A 68 15.00 16.56 4.53
CA ALA A 68 15.69 17.64 5.26
C ALA A 68 16.24 17.15 6.61
N GLN A 69 15.53 16.24 7.28
CA GLN A 69 15.94 15.69 8.59
C GLN A 69 16.98 14.57 8.48
N GLU A 70 16.76 13.64 7.53
CA GLU A 70 17.52 12.38 7.44
C GLU A 70 18.57 12.38 6.30
N GLY A 71 18.49 13.32 5.38
CA GLY A 71 19.39 13.41 4.23
C GLY A 71 19.06 12.44 3.10
N GLY A 72 18.16 11.47 3.30
CA GLY A 72 17.76 10.51 2.26
C GLY A 72 16.71 9.53 2.74
N ILE A 73 16.10 8.81 1.79
CA ILE A 73 15.15 7.72 2.03
C ILE A 73 15.67 6.48 1.30
N ALA A 74 15.97 5.42 2.04
CA ALA A 74 16.53 4.20 1.48
C ALA A 74 15.46 3.18 1.06
N ILE A 75 14.33 3.14 1.79
CA ILE A 75 13.26 2.16 1.61
C ILE A 75 11.91 2.86 1.62
N VAL A 76 11.04 2.49 0.68
CA VAL A 76 9.63 2.89 0.66
C VAL A 76 8.77 1.66 0.55
N VAL A 77 7.75 1.55 1.41
CA VAL A 77 6.76 0.47 1.33
C VAL A 77 5.35 1.08 1.24
N ASN A 78 4.73 0.95 0.09
CA ASN A 78 3.39 1.46 -0.18
C ASN A 78 2.34 0.42 0.20
N CYS A 79 1.80 0.54 1.44
CA CYS A 79 0.75 -0.33 1.98
C CYS A 79 -0.62 0.33 2.04
N ALA A 80 -0.73 1.65 1.82
CA ALA A 80 -2.02 2.34 1.84
C ALA A 80 -2.97 1.78 0.78
N GLY A 81 -4.18 1.43 1.19
CA GLY A 81 -5.17 0.87 0.29
C GLY A 81 -6.42 0.42 1.02
N PHE A 82 -7.49 0.23 0.28
CA PHE A 82 -8.74 -0.36 0.76
C PHE A 82 -9.43 -1.13 -0.36
N GLY A 83 -10.45 -1.92 -0.01
CA GLY A 83 -11.23 -2.71 -0.95
C GLY A 83 -12.66 -2.22 -1.08
N ILE A 84 -13.22 -2.31 -2.29
CA ILE A 84 -14.67 -2.22 -2.53
C ILE A 84 -15.12 -3.54 -3.11
N SER A 85 -16.23 -4.07 -2.63
CA SER A 85 -16.90 -5.24 -3.19
C SER A 85 -18.32 -4.90 -3.58
N GLY A 86 -18.75 -5.40 -4.74
CA GLY A 86 -20.07 -5.20 -5.30
C GLY A 86 -20.10 -5.51 -6.80
N ALA A 87 -21.31 -5.62 -7.38
CA ALA A 87 -21.43 -5.77 -8.81
C ALA A 87 -21.02 -4.48 -9.53
N VAL A 88 -20.36 -4.62 -10.68
CA VAL A 88 -19.82 -3.48 -11.45
C VAL A 88 -20.92 -2.46 -11.78
N GLU A 89 -22.11 -2.90 -12.20
CA GLU A 89 -23.20 -2.01 -12.56
C GLU A 89 -23.85 -1.26 -11.39
N PHE A 90 -23.67 -1.76 -10.16
CA PHE A 90 -24.18 -1.14 -8.93
C PHE A 90 -23.12 -0.40 -8.12
N THR A 91 -21.85 -0.49 -8.50
CA THR A 91 -20.76 0.27 -7.90
C THR A 91 -20.59 1.59 -8.65
N SER A 92 -20.75 2.71 -7.97
CA SER A 92 -20.67 4.02 -8.63
C SER A 92 -19.26 4.30 -9.17
N LEU A 93 -19.17 5.12 -10.22
CA LEU A 93 -17.87 5.58 -10.73
C LEU A 93 -17.09 6.42 -9.71
N GLU A 94 -17.79 7.11 -8.81
CA GLU A 94 -17.16 7.84 -7.71
C GLU A 94 -16.44 6.88 -6.76
N GLN A 95 -17.11 5.79 -6.35
CA GLN A 95 -16.50 4.75 -5.52
C GLN A 95 -15.31 4.09 -6.22
N ALA A 96 -15.47 3.76 -7.51
CA ALA A 96 -14.40 3.16 -8.30
C ALA A 96 -13.18 4.09 -8.40
N LYS A 97 -13.38 5.39 -8.66
CA LYS A 97 -12.32 6.39 -8.70
C LYS A 97 -11.64 6.54 -7.34
N ALA A 98 -12.40 6.65 -6.26
CA ALA A 98 -11.84 6.77 -4.91
C ALA A 98 -10.94 5.57 -4.55
N GLN A 99 -11.29 4.36 -5.00
CA GLN A 99 -10.42 3.19 -4.82
C GLN A 99 -9.12 3.30 -5.62
N PHE A 100 -9.16 3.77 -6.85
CA PHE A 100 -7.97 4.02 -7.66
C PHE A 100 -7.14 5.16 -7.11
N ASP A 101 -7.77 6.22 -6.62
CA ASP A 101 -7.08 7.37 -6.03
C ASP A 101 -6.18 6.94 -4.86
N VAL A 102 -6.68 6.07 -3.97
CA VAL A 102 -5.88 5.57 -2.85
C VAL A 102 -4.93 4.46 -3.31
N ASN A 103 -5.44 3.39 -3.94
CA ASN A 103 -4.67 2.16 -4.18
C ASN A 103 -3.59 2.34 -5.24
N PHE A 104 -3.79 3.22 -6.22
CA PHE A 104 -2.89 3.42 -7.33
C PHE A 104 -2.28 4.83 -7.34
N PHE A 105 -3.08 5.88 -7.45
CA PHE A 105 -2.54 7.24 -7.55
C PHE A 105 -1.85 7.70 -6.27
N GLY A 106 -2.32 7.29 -5.10
CA GLY A 106 -1.65 7.55 -3.83
C GLY A 106 -0.25 6.94 -3.77
N MET A 107 -0.10 5.69 -4.23
CA MET A 107 1.21 5.05 -4.40
C MET A 107 2.09 5.81 -5.41
N VAL A 108 1.51 6.24 -6.54
CA VAL A 108 2.24 7.02 -7.57
C VAL A 108 2.73 8.35 -6.99
N ASN A 109 1.91 9.06 -6.21
CA ASN A 109 2.31 10.30 -5.56
C ASN A 109 3.55 10.11 -4.67
N VAL A 110 3.55 9.08 -3.83
CA VAL A 110 4.69 8.76 -2.96
C VAL A 110 5.93 8.41 -3.78
N ASN A 111 5.79 7.54 -4.79
CA ASN A 111 6.92 7.15 -5.64
C ASN A 111 7.51 8.38 -6.36
N ARG A 112 6.67 9.25 -6.92
CA ARG A 112 7.13 10.50 -7.59
C ARG A 112 7.87 11.42 -6.63
N ALA A 113 7.44 11.54 -5.40
CA ALA A 113 8.06 12.41 -4.41
C ALA A 113 9.46 11.90 -3.99
N VAL A 114 9.66 10.58 -3.86
CA VAL A 114 10.94 10.01 -3.39
C VAL A 114 11.96 9.77 -4.50
N LEU A 115 11.52 9.52 -5.73
CA LEU A 115 12.40 9.13 -6.84
C LEU A 115 13.52 10.14 -7.14
N PRO A 116 13.31 11.47 -7.14
CA PRO A 116 14.39 12.43 -7.37
C PRO A 116 15.54 12.29 -6.37
N ALA A 117 15.22 12.09 -5.09
CA ALA A 117 16.21 11.89 -4.04
C ALA A 117 16.93 10.55 -4.17
N MET A 118 16.20 9.45 -4.38
CA MET A 118 16.78 8.12 -4.59
C MET A 118 17.70 8.08 -5.81
N ARG A 119 17.31 8.74 -6.92
CA ARG A 119 18.14 8.84 -8.11
C ARG A 119 19.44 9.61 -7.84
N LYS A 120 19.37 10.69 -7.05
CA LYS A 120 20.55 11.45 -6.62
C LYS A 120 21.44 10.62 -5.67
N GLN A 121 20.84 9.78 -4.83
CA GLN A 121 21.57 8.84 -3.94
C GLN A 121 22.27 7.72 -4.72
N GLY A 122 21.79 7.39 -5.92
CA GLY A 122 22.23 6.22 -6.68
C GLY A 122 21.77 4.90 -6.06
N SER A 123 20.75 4.91 -5.19
CA SER A 123 20.23 3.71 -4.52
C SER A 123 18.83 3.95 -3.97
N GLY A 124 18.03 2.90 -3.91
CA GLY A 124 16.70 2.91 -3.30
C GLY A 124 16.00 1.55 -3.41
N ARG A 125 15.05 1.31 -2.54
CA ARG A 125 14.13 0.16 -2.60
C ARG A 125 12.71 0.65 -2.46
N ILE A 126 11.86 0.33 -3.42
CA ILE A 126 10.43 0.64 -3.41
C ILE A 126 9.67 -0.70 -3.47
N VAL A 127 8.81 -0.92 -2.49
CA VAL A 127 7.93 -2.08 -2.44
C VAL A 127 6.49 -1.58 -2.53
N ASN A 128 5.77 -2.02 -3.56
CA ASN A 128 4.37 -1.69 -3.75
C ASN A 128 3.51 -2.91 -3.42
N ILE A 129 2.61 -2.79 -2.46
CA ILE A 129 1.74 -3.89 -2.07
C ILE A 129 0.62 -4.05 -3.09
N SER A 130 0.70 -5.12 -3.85
CA SER A 130 -0.31 -5.60 -4.78
C SER A 130 -1.16 -6.71 -4.15
N SER A 131 -1.77 -7.55 -4.94
CA SER A 131 -2.60 -8.66 -4.50
C SER A 131 -2.62 -9.75 -5.56
N VAL A 132 -2.83 -10.99 -5.15
CA VAL A 132 -3.16 -12.09 -6.08
C VAL A 132 -4.41 -11.76 -6.93
N ALA A 133 -5.28 -10.87 -6.45
CA ALA A 133 -6.41 -10.35 -7.21
C ALA A 133 -6.00 -9.57 -8.47
N ALA A 134 -4.73 -9.19 -8.61
CA ALA A 134 -4.20 -8.58 -9.83
C ALA A 134 -4.21 -9.55 -11.03
N VAL A 135 -4.07 -10.85 -10.75
CA VAL A 135 -3.98 -11.92 -11.75
C VAL A 135 -5.11 -12.95 -11.63
N ALA A 136 -5.59 -13.21 -10.42
CA ALA A 136 -6.74 -14.06 -10.14
C ALA A 136 -8.01 -13.18 -10.02
N HIS A 137 -8.83 -13.14 -11.06
CA HIS A 137 -9.96 -12.22 -11.14
C HIS A 137 -11.13 -12.70 -10.27
N ILE A 138 -11.33 -12.04 -9.12
CA ILE A 138 -12.36 -12.40 -8.15
C ILE A 138 -13.67 -11.70 -8.51
N PRO A 139 -14.78 -12.43 -8.63
CA PRO A 139 -16.11 -11.82 -8.86
C PRO A 139 -16.46 -10.80 -7.78
N PHE A 140 -17.14 -9.73 -8.17
CA PHE A 140 -17.58 -8.63 -7.29
C PHE A 140 -16.43 -7.85 -6.62
N GLN A 141 -15.20 -7.95 -7.17
CA GLN A 141 -14.03 -7.13 -6.82
C GLN A 141 -13.37 -6.52 -8.06
N ALA A 142 -14.10 -6.26 -9.13
CA ALA A 142 -13.52 -5.85 -10.41
C ALA A 142 -12.64 -4.60 -10.29
N PHE A 143 -13.09 -3.57 -9.58
CA PHE A 143 -12.33 -2.32 -9.41
C PHE A 143 -11.11 -2.51 -8.51
N TYR A 144 -11.21 -3.34 -7.46
CA TYR A 144 -10.06 -3.69 -6.64
C TYR A 144 -9.02 -4.45 -7.46
N SER A 145 -9.41 -5.51 -8.16
CA SER A 145 -8.53 -6.30 -9.04
C SER A 145 -7.85 -5.43 -10.08
N ALA A 146 -8.61 -4.55 -10.75
CA ALA A 146 -8.07 -3.62 -11.73
C ALA A 146 -7.04 -2.65 -11.12
N SER A 147 -7.31 -2.10 -9.92
CA SER A 147 -6.38 -1.23 -9.23
C SER A 147 -5.07 -1.95 -8.86
N LYS A 148 -5.15 -3.21 -8.42
CA LYS A 148 -3.96 -4.01 -8.08
C LYS A 148 -3.20 -4.50 -9.32
N ALA A 149 -3.88 -4.81 -10.42
CA ALA A 149 -3.24 -5.06 -11.71
C ALA A 149 -2.47 -3.82 -12.22
N ALA A 150 -3.05 -2.63 -12.05
CA ALA A 150 -2.36 -1.37 -12.37
C ALA A 150 -1.09 -1.19 -11.51
N VAL A 151 -1.14 -1.49 -10.20
CA VAL A 151 0.03 -1.47 -9.30
C VAL A 151 1.11 -2.42 -9.79
N SER A 152 0.78 -3.67 -10.12
CA SER A 152 1.75 -4.67 -10.59
C SER A 152 2.41 -4.24 -11.90
N SER A 153 1.61 -3.83 -12.90
CA SER A 153 2.12 -3.37 -14.19
C SER A 153 2.99 -2.13 -14.08
N TYR A 154 2.55 -1.12 -13.32
CA TYR A 154 3.30 0.10 -13.04
C TYR A 154 4.65 -0.21 -12.37
N SER A 155 4.67 -1.09 -11.39
CA SER A 155 5.88 -1.44 -10.66
C SER A 155 6.93 -2.08 -11.55
N CYS A 156 6.53 -2.98 -12.44
CA CYS A 156 7.44 -3.61 -13.41
C CYS A 156 8.01 -2.58 -14.40
N ALA A 157 7.17 -1.67 -14.91
CA ALA A 157 7.62 -0.62 -15.81
C ALA A 157 8.59 0.34 -15.11
N LEU A 158 8.25 0.76 -13.89
CA LEU A 158 9.09 1.66 -13.12
C LEU A 158 10.44 1.04 -12.75
N ASP A 159 10.50 -0.28 -12.39
CA ASP A 159 11.77 -0.95 -12.12
C ASP A 159 12.71 -0.87 -13.32
N ASN A 160 12.17 -1.07 -14.53
CA ASN A 160 12.96 -0.94 -15.77
C ASN A 160 13.49 0.49 -15.97
N GLU A 161 12.70 1.51 -15.66
CA GLU A 161 13.09 2.91 -15.80
C GLU A 161 14.19 3.33 -14.82
N VAL A 162 14.13 2.83 -13.56
CA VAL A 162 14.97 3.35 -12.47
C VAL A 162 16.11 2.42 -12.06
N SER A 163 16.12 1.17 -12.52
CA SER A 163 17.21 0.22 -12.23
C SER A 163 18.59 0.71 -12.64
N PRO A 164 18.79 1.47 -13.76
CA PRO A 164 20.09 2.05 -14.08
C PRO A 164 20.62 3.05 -13.05
N TYR A 165 19.76 3.56 -12.19
CA TYR A 165 20.11 4.48 -11.09
C TYR A 165 20.30 3.78 -9.75
N GLY A 166 20.41 2.45 -9.72
CA GLY A 166 20.55 1.68 -8.49
C GLY A 166 19.29 1.58 -7.63
N ILE A 167 18.13 1.95 -8.18
CA ILE A 167 16.83 1.85 -7.53
C ILE A 167 16.15 0.57 -7.99
N ARG A 168 15.52 -0.16 -7.06
CA ARG A 168 14.73 -1.34 -7.40
C ARG A 168 13.30 -1.17 -6.93
N VAL A 169 12.37 -1.57 -7.77
CA VAL A 169 10.94 -1.52 -7.50
C VAL A 169 10.36 -2.93 -7.58
N THR A 170 9.59 -3.32 -6.58
CA THR A 170 8.98 -4.65 -6.51
C THR A 170 7.50 -4.53 -6.19
N ALA A 171 6.64 -5.19 -6.95
CA ALA A 171 5.27 -5.46 -6.54
C ALA A 171 5.23 -6.77 -5.74
N VAL A 172 4.56 -6.74 -4.58
CA VAL A 172 4.34 -7.94 -3.76
C VAL A 172 2.87 -8.31 -3.85
N GLU A 173 2.58 -9.43 -4.50
CA GLU A 173 1.22 -9.92 -4.70
C GLU A 173 0.82 -10.81 -3.51
N LEU A 174 0.12 -10.20 -2.56
CA LEU A 174 -0.31 -10.89 -1.35
C LEU A 174 -1.63 -11.65 -1.59
N GLY A 175 -1.71 -12.84 -1.00
CA GLY A 175 -2.96 -13.59 -0.84
C GLY A 175 -3.77 -13.10 0.37
N ASP A 176 -4.48 -14.03 1.00
CA ASP A 176 -5.32 -13.72 2.15
C ASP A 176 -4.46 -13.48 3.41
N ILE A 177 -4.58 -12.27 3.97
CA ILE A 177 -3.89 -11.84 5.19
C ILE A 177 -4.93 -11.40 6.21
N HIS A 178 -4.86 -11.97 7.40
CA HIS A 178 -5.74 -11.65 8.50
C HIS A 178 -5.45 -10.25 9.08
N THR A 179 -6.14 -9.24 8.59
CA THR A 179 -5.99 -7.85 9.03
C THR A 179 -7.34 -7.17 9.18
N GLY A 180 -7.33 -5.91 9.65
CA GLY A 180 -8.52 -5.05 9.63
C GLY A 180 -8.99 -4.63 8.23
N PHE A 181 -8.36 -5.09 7.15
CA PHE A 181 -8.75 -4.80 5.77
C PHE A 181 -10.15 -5.33 5.46
N THR A 182 -10.47 -6.53 5.95
CA THR A 182 -11.79 -7.16 5.78
C THR A 182 -12.91 -6.29 6.33
N GLN A 183 -12.73 -5.75 7.57
CA GLN A 183 -13.72 -4.90 8.21
C GLN A 183 -13.78 -3.51 7.57
N ALA A 184 -12.68 -3.02 7.01
CA ALA A 184 -12.59 -1.72 6.34
C ALA A 184 -13.13 -1.75 4.91
N ARG A 185 -13.43 -2.93 4.34
CA ARG A 185 -14.00 -3.07 2.99
C ARG A 185 -15.33 -2.35 2.88
N GLN A 186 -15.48 -1.51 1.86
CA GLN A 186 -16.76 -0.94 1.48
C GLN A 186 -17.57 -1.99 0.71
N LYS A 187 -18.76 -2.30 1.20
CA LYS A 187 -19.65 -3.31 0.59
C LYS A 187 -20.81 -2.62 -0.10
N VAL A 188 -20.94 -2.85 -1.40
CA VAL A 188 -22.11 -2.45 -2.19
C VAL A 188 -23.02 -3.66 -2.28
N ALA A 189 -24.04 -3.69 -1.41
CA ALA A 189 -25.00 -4.79 -1.36
C ALA A 189 -26.13 -4.65 -2.40
N LEU A 190 -26.22 -3.49 -3.06
CA LEU A 190 -27.22 -3.23 -4.09
C LEU A 190 -27.07 -4.24 -5.23
N GLY A 191 -28.20 -4.75 -5.72
CA GLY A 191 -28.22 -5.72 -6.82
C GLY A 191 -28.05 -7.18 -6.39
N ASP A 192 -28.00 -7.49 -5.09
CA ASP A 192 -27.83 -8.90 -4.66
C ASP A 192 -29.02 -9.80 -5.04
N GLU A 193 -30.23 -9.25 -5.06
CA GLU A 193 -31.43 -9.98 -5.51
C GLU A 193 -31.36 -10.27 -7.01
N GLU A 194 -31.00 -9.27 -7.83
CA GLU A 194 -30.83 -9.39 -9.29
C GLU A 194 -29.73 -10.40 -9.65
N TYR A 195 -28.70 -10.51 -8.82
CA TYR A 195 -27.64 -11.52 -8.95
C TYR A 195 -27.95 -12.85 -8.23
N GLY A 196 -29.18 -13.06 -7.76
CA GLY A 196 -29.60 -14.29 -7.07
C GLY A 196 -28.80 -14.60 -5.82
N GLY A 197 -28.41 -13.59 -5.03
CA GLY A 197 -27.63 -13.74 -3.81
C GLY A 197 -26.17 -14.06 -4.03
N ARG A 198 -25.64 -13.89 -5.26
CA ARG A 198 -24.23 -14.21 -5.57
C ARG A 198 -23.25 -13.20 -5.00
N ILE A 199 -23.66 -11.92 -4.85
CA ILE A 199 -22.79 -10.88 -4.30
C ILE A 199 -22.50 -11.20 -2.85
N SER A 200 -23.53 -11.39 -2.04
CA SER A 200 -23.40 -11.67 -0.61
C SER A 200 -22.65 -12.97 -0.34
N ARG A 201 -22.90 -14.04 -1.12
CA ARG A 201 -22.15 -15.31 -0.98
C ARG A 201 -20.68 -15.14 -1.31
N SER A 202 -20.32 -14.44 -2.39
CA SER A 202 -18.93 -14.21 -2.77
C SER A 202 -18.19 -13.36 -1.72
N VAL A 203 -18.82 -12.27 -1.26
CA VAL A 203 -18.23 -11.40 -0.22
C VAL A 203 -18.04 -12.17 1.08
N SER A 204 -19.03 -12.95 1.50
CA SER A 204 -18.92 -13.76 2.73
C SER A 204 -17.83 -14.82 2.64
N GLN A 205 -17.63 -15.42 1.45
CA GLN A 205 -16.54 -16.39 1.27
C GLN A 205 -15.16 -15.70 1.35
N MET A 206 -14.97 -14.58 0.66
CA MET A 206 -13.74 -13.79 0.74
C MET A 206 -13.39 -13.39 2.18
N GLU A 207 -14.39 -12.96 2.96
CA GLU A 207 -14.18 -12.57 4.34
C GLU A 207 -13.72 -13.74 5.22
N LYS A 208 -14.26 -14.94 4.98
CA LYS A 208 -13.80 -16.15 5.67
C LYS A 208 -12.37 -16.52 5.29
N ASP A 209 -12.04 -16.45 4.00
CA ASP A 209 -10.72 -16.78 3.50
C ASP A 209 -9.68 -15.79 4.08
N GLU A 210 -9.96 -14.49 4.06
CA GLU A 210 -9.11 -13.46 4.67
C GLU A 210 -8.95 -13.63 6.20
N GLN A 211 -10.02 -14.00 6.92
CA GLN A 211 -9.97 -14.26 8.36
C GLN A 211 -9.16 -15.52 8.72
N SER A 212 -9.09 -16.48 7.81
CA SER A 212 -8.27 -17.69 7.95
C SER A 212 -6.87 -17.52 7.31
N GLY A 213 -6.59 -16.35 6.73
CA GLY A 213 -5.33 -16.05 6.06
C GLY A 213 -4.14 -15.94 7.01
N MET A 214 -2.96 -15.71 6.43
CA MET A 214 -1.72 -15.58 7.21
C MET A 214 -1.75 -14.35 8.12
N ALA A 215 -1.04 -14.44 9.24
CA ALA A 215 -0.84 -13.28 10.12
C ALA A 215 0.04 -12.22 9.42
N PRO A 216 -0.27 -10.91 9.57
CA PRO A 216 0.45 -9.85 8.87
C PRO A 216 1.91 -9.70 9.32
N GLU A 217 2.26 -10.19 10.51
CA GLU A 217 3.63 -10.21 11.02
C GLU A 217 4.57 -11.04 10.15
N VAL A 218 4.07 -12.10 9.52
CA VAL A 218 4.83 -12.94 8.59
C VAL A 218 5.30 -12.10 7.40
N ILE A 219 4.44 -11.20 6.89
CA ILE A 219 4.79 -10.34 5.75
C ILE A 219 5.87 -9.31 6.13
N GLY A 220 5.81 -8.77 7.35
CA GLY A 220 6.80 -7.80 7.82
C GLY A 220 8.20 -8.39 8.02
N SER A 221 8.34 -9.72 8.11
CA SER A 221 9.62 -10.40 8.34
C SER A 221 10.38 -10.77 7.06
N TYR A 222 9.78 -10.60 5.89
CA TYR A 222 10.42 -10.80 4.57
C TYR A 222 10.92 -9.49 3.99
#